data_cb48ec644a4c4d13070bc717e6e18f91
#
_entry.id   cb48ec644a4c4d13070bc717e6e18f91
#
_cell.length_a   1.000
_cell.length_b   1.000
_cell.length_c   1.000
_cell.angle_alpha   90.00
_cell.angle_beta   90.00
_cell.angle_gamma   90.00
#
_symmetry.space_group_name_H-M   'P 1'
#
loop_
_entity.id
_entity.type
_entity.pdbx_description
1 polymer ?
#
loop_
_entity_poly.entity_id
_entity_poly.type
_entity_poly.pdbx_seq_one_letter_code
_entity_poly.pdbx_strand_id
1 'polypeptide(L)'
;MKALGTYIFAGGFTLGVKKHFDVLAHFEDKPGLYKKTAKANFPDLPIYEGEDDWPREKYKNKVDFVYCNPPCAPWSNLGATQKGASAWKKDPRIACWRNSFNLLKELEPSAIAIESVPRVYSKNGGYPMIMELTEEANKLGYQVTHLLIDGQFTGLNHSRKRFFFIATKY
;
A
#
# COMPACT_ATOMS: atom_id res chain seq x y z
N MET A 1 10.04 12.26 11.74
CA MET A 1 8.83 11.44 11.54
C MET A 1 9.22 10.03 11.18
N LYS A 2 8.50 9.03 11.68
CA LYS A 2 8.80 7.60 11.52
C LYS A 2 7.81 6.94 10.57
N ALA A 3 8.31 6.06 9.68
CA ALA A 3 7.47 5.38 8.71
C ALA A 3 7.63 3.86 8.76
N LEU A 4 6.60 3.15 8.28
CA LEU A 4 6.57 1.70 8.11
C LEU A 4 6.03 1.37 6.73
N GLY A 5 6.71 0.47 6.00
CA GLY A 5 6.30 0.04 4.68
C GLY A 5 5.69 -1.35 4.66
N THR A 6 4.66 -1.57 3.81
CA THR A 6 4.12 -2.90 3.58
C THR A 6 4.06 -3.24 2.10
N TYR A 7 4.31 -4.51 1.77
CA TYR A 7 4.33 -5.02 0.39
C TYR A 7 5.25 -4.21 -0.52
N ILE A 8 6.45 -3.89 -0.01
CA ILE A 8 7.35 -2.94 -0.67
C ILE A 8 8.09 -3.51 -1.89
N PHE A 9 8.04 -4.82 -2.10
CA PHE A 9 8.76 -5.52 -3.16
C PHE A 9 10.28 -5.20 -3.15
N ALA A 10 10.77 -4.61 -4.22
CA ALA A 10 12.18 -4.20 -4.33
C ALA A 10 12.51 -2.89 -3.56
N GLY A 11 11.51 -2.21 -3.03
CA GLY A 11 11.68 -1.01 -2.20
C GLY A 11 11.65 0.33 -2.93
N GLY A 12 11.08 0.38 -4.14
CA GLY A 12 11.00 1.65 -4.89
C GLY A 12 10.24 2.75 -4.13
N PHE A 13 9.13 2.42 -3.48
CA PHE A 13 8.40 3.38 -2.64
C PHE A 13 9.25 3.85 -1.44
N THR A 14 9.98 2.92 -0.81
CA THR A 14 10.87 3.20 0.31
C THR A 14 11.97 4.20 -0.04
N LEU A 15 12.52 4.16 -1.26
CA LEU A 15 13.53 5.13 -1.71
C LEU A 15 13.02 6.57 -1.65
N GLY A 16 11.75 6.79 -2.01
CA GLY A 16 11.12 8.11 -1.89
C GLY A 16 10.86 8.49 -0.44
N VAL A 17 10.30 7.57 0.35
CA VAL A 17 9.92 7.81 1.75
C VAL A 17 11.14 8.10 2.63
N LYS A 18 12.25 7.39 2.46
CA LYS A 18 13.50 7.59 3.23
C LYS A 18 14.11 8.98 3.11
N LYS A 19 13.72 9.76 2.12
CA LYS A 19 14.18 11.16 2.00
C LYS A 19 13.59 12.08 3.07
N HIS A 20 12.44 11.68 3.65
CA HIS A 20 11.65 12.53 4.55
C HIS A 20 11.30 11.86 5.88
N PHE A 21 11.42 10.53 5.96
CA PHE A 21 11.02 9.72 7.11
C PHE A 21 12.14 8.75 7.50
N ASP A 22 12.24 8.50 8.81
CA ASP A 22 13.00 7.39 9.37
C ASP A 22 12.15 6.10 9.23
N VAL A 23 12.55 5.22 8.31
CA VAL A 23 11.82 3.98 8.04
C VAL A 23 12.23 2.93 9.06
N LEU A 24 11.27 2.45 9.84
CA LEU A 24 11.52 1.53 10.96
C LEU A 24 11.55 0.07 10.56
N ALA A 25 10.70 -0.34 9.61
CA ALA A 25 10.56 -1.73 9.21
C ALA A 25 9.78 -1.88 7.90
N HIS A 26 9.85 -3.07 7.33
CA HIS A 26 9.00 -3.53 6.25
C HIS A 26 8.19 -4.76 6.67
N PHE A 27 6.91 -4.77 6.29
CA PHE A 27 5.99 -5.87 6.49
C PHE A 27 5.63 -6.49 5.13
N GLU A 28 5.91 -7.78 4.93
CA GLU A 28 5.69 -8.50 3.68
C GLU A 28 4.76 -9.71 3.87
N ASP A 29 4.05 -10.12 2.84
CA ASP A 29 3.13 -11.27 2.92
C ASP A 29 3.87 -12.61 2.93
N LYS A 30 4.85 -12.78 2.05
CA LYS A 30 5.56 -14.05 1.86
C LYS A 30 7.06 -13.85 1.64
N PRO A 31 7.88 -14.80 2.09
CA PRO A 31 9.27 -14.86 1.71
C PRO A 31 9.37 -15.04 0.18
N GLY A 32 10.11 -14.17 -0.47
CA GLY A 32 10.16 -14.19 -1.92
C GLY A 32 11.40 -13.56 -2.53
N LEU A 33 11.40 -13.54 -3.85
CA LEU A 33 12.48 -12.96 -4.65
C LEU A 33 12.77 -11.50 -4.27
N TYR A 34 11.72 -10.76 -3.91
CA TYR A 34 11.82 -9.34 -3.56
C TYR A 34 12.58 -9.09 -2.26
N LYS A 35 12.54 -10.01 -1.29
CA LYS A 35 13.28 -9.87 -0.04
C LYS A 35 14.78 -9.72 -0.27
N LYS A 36 15.38 -10.49 -1.18
CA LYS A 36 16.81 -10.38 -1.49
C LYS A 36 17.14 -8.98 -2.02
N THR A 37 16.34 -8.46 -2.93
CA THR A 37 16.53 -7.12 -3.49
C THR A 37 16.28 -6.03 -2.45
N ALA A 38 15.20 -6.15 -1.67
CA ALA A 38 14.90 -5.20 -0.60
C ALA A 38 16.01 -5.20 0.46
N LYS A 39 16.52 -6.38 0.84
CA LYS A 39 17.61 -6.50 1.81
C LYS A 39 18.94 -5.97 1.29
N ALA A 40 19.21 -6.12 -0.01
CA ALA A 40 20.39 -5.54 -0.63
C ALA A 40 20.33 -3.99 -0.66
N ASN A 41 19.13 -3.43 -0.92
CA ASN A 41 18.91 -1.98 -0.94
C ASN A 41 18.83 -1.36 0.47
N PHE A 42 18.36 -2.12 1.46
CA PHE A 42 18.10 -1.67 2.83
C PHE A 42 18.58 -2.72 3.85
N PRO A 43 19.90 -2.95 3.94
CA PRO A 43 20.45 -4.06 4.74
C PRO A 43 20.11 -3.96 6.24
N ASP A 44 19.97 -2.75 6.75
CA ASP A 44 19.73 -2.47 8.17
C ASP A 44 18.25 -2.46 8.56
N LEU A 45 17.32 -2.48 7.58
CA LEU A 45 15.89 -2.47 7.88
C LEU A 45 15.38 -3.88 8.20
N PRO A 46 14.69 -4.06 9.33
CA PRO A 46 13.96 -5.29 9.62
C PRO A 46 12.89 -5.56 8.56
N ILE A 47 12.84 -6.77 8.04
CA ILE A 47 11.79 -7.24 7.15
C ILE A 47 11.06 -8.39 7.86
N TYR A 48 9.78 -8.19 8.16
CA TYR A 48 8.91 -9.20 8.77
C TYR A 48 8.05 -9.82 7.69
N GLU A 49 8.06 -11.14 7.60
CA GLU A 49 7.34 -11.92 6.60
C GLU A 49 6.23 -12.73 7.24
N GLY A 50 5.13 -12.93 6.49
CA GLY A 50 3.92 -13.54 7.01
C GLY A 50 3.04 -12.52 7.72
N GLU A 51 1.86 -12.27 7.17
CA GLU A 51 0.95 -11.23 7.68
C GLU A 51 0.53 -11.49 9.14
N ASP A 52 0.42 -12.77 9.53
CA ASP A 52 0.06 -13.16 10.89
C ASP A 52 1.20 -12.89 11.89
N ASP A 53 2.45 -12.89 11.42
CA ASP A 53 3.66 -12.70 12.23
C ASP A 53 4.11 -11.23 12.31
N TRP A 54 3.37 -10.30 11.70
CA TRP A 54 3.72 -8.90 11.78
C TRP A 54 3.62 -8.39 13.21
N PRO A 55 4.69 -7.81 13.78
CA PRO A 55 4.73 -7.39 15.18
C PRO A 55 4.03 -6.02 15.36
N ARG A 56 2.73 -5.94 15.12
CA ARG A 56 1.91 -4.73 15.10
C ARG A 56 2.00 -3.96 16.41
N GLU A 57 1.88 -4.66 17.53
CA GLU A 57 1.96 -4.06 18.87
C GLU A 57 3.30 -3.35 19.14
N LYS A 58 4.40 -3.87 18.57
CA LYS A 58 5.72 -3.23 18.68
C LYS A 58 5.73 -1.82 18.09
N TYR A 59 4.92 -1.58 17.05
CA TYR A 59 4.91 -0.34 16.26
C TYR A 59 3.70 0.54 16.51
N LYS A 60 2.72 0.09 17.30
CA LYS A 60 1.54 0.86 17.68
C LYS A 60 1.93 2.18 18.34
N ASN A 61 1.32 3.28 17.90
CA ASN A 61 1.59 4.65 18.38
C ASN A 61 3.06 5.11 18.24
N LYS A 62 3.86 4.42 17.39
CA LYS A 62 5.27 4.77 17.14
C LYS A 62 5.54 5.15 15.70
N VAL A 63 4.54 5.05 14.84
CA VAL A 63 4.64 5.29 13.41
C VAL A 63 3.76 6.46 13.04
N ASP A 64 4.35 7.46 12.40
CA ASP A 64 3.62 8.64 11.90
C ASP A 64 3.00 8.37 10.52
N PHE A 65 3.69 7.58 9.69
CA PHE A 65 3.29 7.31 8.32
C PHE A 65 3.42 5.84 7.94
N VAL A 66 2.36 5.27 7.38
CA VAL A 66 2.37 3.92 6.78
C VAL A 66 2.25 4.05 5.26
N TYR A 67 3.12 3.38 4.50
CA TYR A 67 3.05 3.34 3.05
C TYR A 67 2.95 1.90 2.56
N CYS A 68 1.99 1.65 1.67
CA CYS A 68 1.60 0.32 1.27
C CYS A 68 1.59 0.18 -0.25
N ASN A 69 2.07 -0.95 -0.74
CA ASN A 69 2.03 -1.29 -2.16
C ASN A 69 1.47 -2.72 -2.35
N PRO A 70 0.21 -2.98 -1.95
CA PRO A 70 -0.37 -4.31 -2.04
C PRO A 70 -0.46 -4.78 -3.49
N PRO A 71 -0.49 -6.10 -3.76
CA PRO A 71 -0.53 -6.65 -5.10
C PRO A 71 -1.64 -6.03 -5.97
N CYS A 72 -1.25 -5.46 -7.12
CA CYS A 72 -2.17 -4.82 -8.07
C CYS A 72 -2.79 -5.79 -9.09
N ALA A 73 -2.34 -7.04 -9.11
CA ALA A 73 -2.76 -8.03 -10.09
C ALA A 73 -4.29 -8.29 -10.14
N PRO A 74 -5.06 -8.19 -9.04
CA PRO A 74 -6.52 -8.30 -9.12
C PRO A 74 -7.16 -7.31 -10.08
N TRP A 75 -6.58 -6.12 -10.24
CA TRP A 75 -7.10 -5.04 -11.11
C TRP A 75 -6.24 -4.77 -12.34
N SER A 76 -5.16 -5.53 -12.57
CA SER A 76 -4.34 -5.33 -13.75
C SER A 76 -5.11 -5.67 -15.03
N ASN A 77 -4.78 -4.99 -16.14
CA ASN A 77 -5.40 -5.28 -17.44
C ASN A 77 -5.20 -6.73 -17.87
N LEU A 78 -4.03 -7.30 -17.61
CA LEU A 78 -3.73 -8.72 -17.90
C LEU A 78 -4.66 -9.66 -17.10
N GLY A 79 -4.89 -9.41 -15.83
CA GLY A 79 -5.81 -10.21 -15.00
C GLY A 79 -7.27 -10.08 -15.45
N ALA A 80 -7.70 -8.88 -15.82
CA ALA A 80 -9.07 -8.61 -16.24
C ALA A 80 -9.39 -9.15 -17.64
N THR A 81 -8.43 -9.13 -18.56
CA THR A 81 -8.62 -9.65 -19.93
C THR A 81 -8.78 -11.16 -19.93
N GLN A 82 -8.12 -11.84 -19.00
CA GLN A 82 -8.17 -13.30 -18.91
C GLN A 82 -9.35 -13.86 -18.11
N LYS A 83 -9.88 -13.12 -17.14
CA LYS A 83 -10.83 -13.63 -16.13
C LYS A 83 -12.14 -12.85 -16.04
N GLY A 84 -12.31 -11.78 -16.82
CA GLY A 84 -13.50 -10.92 -16.78
C GLY A 84 -13.41 -9.77 -15.75
N ALA A 85 -14.26 -8.76 -15.95
CA ALA A 85 -14.17 -7.47 -15.24
C ALA A 85 -14.38 -7.55 -13.71
N SER A 86 -15.13 -8.54 -13.23
CA SER A 86 -15.47 -8.72 -11.80
C SER A 86 -14.63 -9.81 -11.10
N ALA A 87 -13.70 -10.43 -11.80
CA ALA A 87 -12.88 -11.53 -11.25
C ALA A 87 -12.05 -11.11 -10.03
N TRP A 88 -11.74 -9.81 -9.89
CA TRP A 88 -11.05 -9.27 -8.73
C TRP A 88 -11.75 -9.58 -7.41
N LYS A 89 -13.09 -9.64 -7.38
CA LYS A 89 -13.86 -9.91 -6.14
C LYS A 89 -13.55 -11.26 -5.50
N LYS A 90 -13.10 -12.22 -6.29
CA LYS A 90 -12.74 -13.58 -5.84
C LYS A 90 -11.23 -13.79 -5.73
N ASP A 91 -10.43 -12.78 -6.01
CA ASP A 91 -8.98 -12.89 -5.96
C ASP A 91 -8.49 -12.81 -4.50
N PRO A 92 -7.80 -13.84 -3.98
CA PRO A 92 -7.36 -13.87 -2.58
C PRO A 92 -6.40 -12.71 -2.23
N ARG A 93 -5.72 -12.13 -3.21
CA ARG A 93 -4.80 -11.00 -3.01
C ARG A 93 -5.51 -9.69 -2.62
N ILE A 94 -6.86 -9.65 -2.70
CA ILE A 94 -7.66 -8.56 -2.11
C ILE A 94 -7.43 -8.45 -0.61
N ALA A 95 -7.15 -9.56 0.07
CA ALA A 95 -6.84 -9.56 1.49
C ALA A 95 -5.65 -8.63 1.82
N CYS A 96 -4.63 -8.56 0.95
CA CYS A 96 -3.49 -7.65 1.17
C CYS A 96 -3.89 -6.17 1.23
N TRP A 97 -4.92 -5.76 0.46
CA TRP A 97 -5.49 -4.43 0.56
C TRP A 97 -6.17 -4.19 1.91
N ARG A 98 -6.97 -5.16 2.36
CA ARG A 98 -7.65 -5.08 3.65
C ARG A 98 -6.64 -5.06 4.79
N ASN A 99 -5.60 -5.88 4.73
CA ASN A 99 -4.53 -5.89 5.73
C ASN A 99 -3.74 -4.58 5.75
N SER A 100 -3.43 -3.99 4.58
CA SER A 100 -2.84 -2.65 4.52
C SER A 100 -3.72 -1.62 5.21
N PHE A 101 -5.02 -1.63 4.94
CA PHE A 101 -5.98 -0.70 5.53
C PHE A 101 -6.15 -0.91 7.04
N ASN A 102 -6.14 -2.16 7.51
CA ASN A 102 -6.29 -2.46 8.94
C ASN A 102 -5.18 -1.83 9.79
N LEU A 103 -4.02 -1.52 9.21
CA LEU A 103 -2.95 -0.82 9.91
C LEU A 103 -3.36 0.58 10.39
N LEU A 104 -4.41 1.21 9.82
CA LEU A 104 -5.01 2.43 10.38
C LEU A 104 -5.54 2.21 11.79
N LYS A 105 -6.18 1.05 12.03
CA LYS A 105 -6.77 0.69 13.33
C LYS A 105 -5.70 0.15 14.30
N GLU A 106 -4.74 -0.59 13.75
CA GLU A 106 -3.75 -1.35 14.54
C GLU A 106 -2.58 -0.47 15.00
N LEU A 107 -2.11 0.43 14.15
CA LEU A 107 -0.95 1.27 14.43
C LEU A 107 -1.32 2.72 14.75
N GLU A 108 -2.51 3.17 14.38
CA GLU A 108 -3.03 4.52 14.57
C GLU A 108 -2.09 5.63 14.05
N PRO A 109 -1.52 5.50 12.83
CA PRO A 109 -0.59 6.49 12.29
C PRO A 109 -1.28 7.82 12.01
N SER A 110 -0.51 8.90 11.89
CA SER A 110 -1.04 10.20 11.43
C SER A 110 -1.47 10.16 9.97
N ALA A 111 -0.84 9.32 9.15
CA ALA A 111 -1.18 9.15 7.75
C ALA A 111 -0.89 7.74 7.23
N ILE A 112 -1.67 7.33 6.22
CA ILE A 112 -1.39 6.15 5.38
C ILE A 112 -1.50 6.51 3.91
N ALA A 113 -0.65 5.90 3.07
CA ALA A 113 -0.78 5.94 1.61
C ALA A 113 -0.74 4.51 1.05
N ILE A 114 -1.77 4.13 0.29
CA ILE A 114 -1.84 2.83 -0.40
C ILE A 114 -1.77 3.08 -1.90
N GLU A 115 -0.71 2.61 -2.54
CA GLU A 115 -0.48 2.76 -3.99
C GLU A 115 -1.06 1.59 -4.76
N SER A 116 -1.61 1.85 -5.96
CA SER A 116 -2.04 0.81 -6.88
C SER A 116 -2.21 1.32 -8.32
N VAL A 117 -2.70 0.43 -9.19
CA VAL A 117 -3.05 0.77 -10.57
C VAL A 117 -4.37 1.56 -10.64
N PRO A 118 -4.58 2.44 -11.66
CA PRO A 118 -5.78 3.27 -11.77
C PRO A 118 -7.09 2.49 -11.78
N ARG A 119 -7.08 1.25 -12.28
CA ARG A 119 -8.29 0.43 -12.37
C ARG A 119 -8.90 0.09 -11.00
N VAL A 120 -8.13 0.13 -9.91
CA VAL A 120 -8.69 -0.03 -8.57
C VAL A 120 -9.74 1.06 -8.27
N TYR A 121 -9.61 2.23 -8.88
CA TYR A 121 -10.52 3.37 -8.73
C TYR A 121 -11.49 3.53 -9.91
N SER A 122 -11.73 2.49 -10.68
CA SER A 122 -12.70 2.50 -11.79
C SER A 122 -14.02 1.82 -11.41
N LYS A 123 -15.14 2.28 -12.01
CA LYS A 123 -16.48 1.70 -11.78
C LYS A 123 -16.54 0.20 -12.05
N ASN A 124 -15.80 -0.26 -13.06
CA ASN A 124 -15.69 -1.68 -13.43
C ASN A 124 -14.53 -2.41 -12.73
N GLY A 125 -13.92 -1.78 -11.73
CA GLY A 125 -12.81 -2.31 -10.93
C GLY A 125 -13.12 -2.27 -9.44
N GLY A 126 -12.14 -1.79 -8.67
CA GLY A 126 -12.20 -1.78 -7.21
C GLY A 126 -12.96 -0.61 -6.57
N TYR A 127 -13.61 0.26 -7.35
CA TYR A 127 -14.27 1.47 -6.83
C TYR A 127 -15.20 1.20 -5.63
N PRO A 128 -16.08 0.18 -5.64
CA PRO A 128 -16.93 -0.09 -4.48
C PRO A 128 -16.13 -0.38 -3.21
N MET A 129 -15.02 -1.13 -3.31
CA MET A 129 -14.13 -1.40 -2.18
C MET A 129 -13.44 -0.12 -1.70
N ILE A 130 -12.97 0.73 -2.60
CA ILE A 130 -12.33 2.00 -2.23
C ILE A 130 -13.31 2.90 -1.48
N MET A 131 -14.58 2.96 -1.89
CA MET A 131 -15.59 3.77 -1.20
C MET A 131 -15.90 3.21 0.19
N GLU A 132 -16.01 1.89 0.33
CA GLU A 132 -16.16 1.23 1.63
C GLU A 132 -15.00 1.57 2.58
N LEU A 133 -13.74 1.45 2.11
CA LEU A 133 -12.55 1.80 2.87
C LEU A 133 -12.53 3.31 3.24
N THR A 134 -13.03 4.16 2.35
CA THR A 134 -13.14 5.60 2.60
C THR A 134 -14.10 5.89 3.76
N GLU A 135 -15.28 5.26 3.75
CA GLU A 135 -16.25 5.41 4.84
C GLU A 135 -15.70 4.88 6.17
N GLU A 136 -15.01 3.74 6.14
CA GLU A 136 -14.36 3.19 7.34
C GLU A 136 -13.27 4.14 7.88
N ALA A 137 -12.42 4.70 7.01
CA ALA A 137 -11.39 5.65 7.43
C ALA A 137 -11.99 6.92 8.04
N ASN A 138 -13.06 7.45 7.43
CA ASN A 138 -13.77 8.62 7.97
C ASN A 138 -14.35 8.34 9.36
N LYS A 139 -14.92 7.15 9.58
CA LYS A 139 -15.42 6.73 10.91
C LYS A 139 -14.30 6.63 11.95
N LEU A 140 -13.06 6.38 11.53
CA LEU A 140 -11.87 6.37 12.39
C LEU A 140 -11.25 7.76 12.60
N GLY A 141 -11.87 8.81 12.06
CA GLY A 141 -11.40 10.20 12.19
C GLY A 141 -10.31 10.59 11.19
N TYR A 142 -10.14 9.84 10.10
CA TYR A 142 -9.24 10.22 9.01
C TYR A 142 -10.00 10.94 7.90
N GLN A 143 -9.35 11.90 7.27
CA GLN A 143 -9.79 12.44 5.98
C GLN A 143 -9.12 11.69 4.85
N VAL A 144 -9.90 11.37 3.80
CA VAL A 144 -9.42 10.58 2.68
C VAL A 144 -9.30 11.42 1.41
N THR A 145 -8.16 11.31 0.75
CA THR A 145 -7.89 11.87 -0.57
C THR A 145 -7.60 10.72 -1.54
N HIS A 146 -8.26 10.75 -2.70
CA HIS A 146 -7.99 9.86 -3.82
C HIS A 146 -7.17 10.62 -4.86
N LEU A 147 -5.95 10.14 -5.13
CA LEU A 147 -5.04 10.80 -6.06
C LEU A 147 -4.73 9.89 -7.24
N LEU A 148 -4.98 10.37 -8.45
CA LEU A 148 -4.49 9.79 -9.70
C LEU A 148 -3.34 10.64 -10.20
N ILE A 149 -2.15 10.06 -10.29
CA ILE A 149 -0.95 10.76 -10.74
C ILE A 149 -0.32 10.03 -11.92
N ASP A 150 0.19 10.77 -12.88
CA ASP A 150 1.02 10.22 -13.96
C ASP A 150 2.47 10.60 -13.70
N GLY A 151 3.35 9.61 -13.73
CA GLY A 151 4.78 9.78 -13.46
C GLY A 151 5.47 10.81 -14.35
N GLN A 152 4.98 11.03 -15.58
CA GLN A 152 5.53 12.07 -16.46
C GLN A 152 5.46 13.47 -15.84
N PHE A 153 4.45 13.75 -15.01
CA PHE A 153 4.33 15.03 -14.29
C PHE A 153 5.22 15.12 -13.05
N THR A 154 5.91 14.02 -12.70
CA THR A 154 6.86 13.95 -11.58
C THR A 154 8.30 13.73 -12.04
N GLY A 155 8.59 13.96 -13.31
CA GLY A 155 9.94 13.87 -13.88
C GLY A 155 10.31 12.53 -14.50
N LEU A 156 9.38 11.59 -14.66
CA LEU A 156 9.62 10.36 -15.42
C LEU A 156 9.51 10.60 -16.93
N ASN A 157 10.36 9.96 -17.72
CA ASN A 157 10.37 10.07 -19.17
C ASN A 157 9.28 9.22 -19.86
N HIS A 158 8.33 8.67 -19.12
CA HIS A 158 7.24 7.85 -19.65
C HIS A 158 5.97 8.04 -18.83
N SER A 159 4.81 7.81 -19.46
CA SER A 159 3.52 7.80 -18.77
C SER A 159 3.40 6.55 -17.91
N ARG A 160 3.19 6.75 -16.62
CA ARG A 160 2.96 5.69 -15.63
C ARG A 160 1.92 6.12 -14.62
N LYS A 161 0.66 5.90 -14.94
CA LYS A 161 -0.46 6.30 -14.08
C LYS A 161 -0.58 5.40 -12.85
N ARG A 162 -0.74 6.03 -11.68
CA ARG A 162 -0.94 5.35 -10.40
C ARG A 162 -2.06 6.01 -9.62
N PHE A 163 -2.75 5.19 -8.87
CA PHE A 163 -3.75 5.60 -7.89
C PHE A 163 -3.13 5.53 -6.50
N PHE A 164 -3.44 6.53 -5.68
CA PHE A 164 -3.13 6.55 -4.27
C PHE A 164 -4.41 6.76 -3.46
N PHE A 165 -4.64 5.89 -2.50
CA PHE A 165 -5.55 6.11 -1.39
C PHE A 165 -4.73 6.71 -0.25
N ILE A 166 -5.04 7.93 0.14
CA ILE A 166 -4.31 8.64 1.20
C ILE A 166 -5.33 8.97 2.29
N ALA A 167 -5.07 8.54 3.53
CA ALA A 167 -5.86 8.93 4.68
C ALA A 167 -4.97 9.63 5.71
N THR A 168 -5.43 10.76 6.25
CA THR A 168 -4.68 11.60 7.20
C THR A 168 -5.55 11.96 8.40
N LYS A 169 -4.96 11.97 9.60
CA LYS A 169 -5.50 12.64 10.79
C LYS A 169 -5.00 14.09 10.82
N TYR A 170 -5.80 15.00 11.42
CA TYR A 170 -5.37 16.36 11.75
C TYR A 170 -4.59 16.40 13.04
#